data_79ac89ee22b858ee82ac9be8af00f72a
#
_entry.id   79ac89ee22b858ee82ac9be8af00f72a
#
_cell.length_a   1.000
_cell.length_b   1.000
_cell.length_c   1.000
_cell.angle_alpha   90.00
_cell.angle_beta   90.00
_cell.angle_gamma   90.00
#
_symmetry.space_group_name_H-M   'P 1'
#
loop_
_entity.id
_entity.type
_entity.pdbx_description
1 polymer ?
#
loop_
_entity_poly.entity_id
_entity_poly.type
_entity_poly.pdbx_seq_one_letter_code
_entity_poly.pdbx_strand_id
1 'polypeptide(L)'
;STGMAEEISNQMSAGNLPATQENVEELAGAVDKVSQISDLSGEAKNYLVKNRLAPTIDNVYKAEYMQSQGSQGQQNAKVTVTEDEWQQLMPQAAAGIGRAGLEANGATLSTARNLLENDIPITKENILYKVQLDSLNISDLQSGDGLKQLIGSIVNGMAQGENASDTLLINSTGTYQTVADAISTVYN
;
A
#
# COMPACT_ATOMS: atom_id res chain seq x y z
N SER A 1 16.86 14.38 13.02
CA SER A 1 16.88 15.75 13.47
C SER A 1 16.27 15.89 14.86
N THR A 2 16.58 16.98 15.53
CA THR A 2 16.04 17.27 16.86
C THR A 2 14.52 17.30 16.86
N GLY A 3 13.94 17.88 15.82
CA GLY A 3 12.48 17.97 15.69
C GLY A 3 11.80 16.62 15.57
N MET A 4 12.43 15.69 14.86
CA MET A 4 11.89 14.32 14.73
C MET A 4 11.95 13.58 16.07
N ALA A 5 13.06 13.71 16.79
CA ALA A 5 13.21 13.06 18.10
C ALA A 5 12.16 13.56 19.09
N GLU A 6 11.89 14.86 19.10
CA GLU A 6 10.85 15.44 19.95
C GLU A 6 9.47 14.93 19.54
N GLU A 7 9.18 14.87 18.24
CA GLU A 7 7.89 14.39 17.77
C GLU A 7 7.66 12.94 18.16
N ILE A 8 8.67 12.09 17.99
CA ILE A 8 8.60 10.69 18.40
C ILE A 8 8.32 10.58 19.90
N SER A 9 9.07 11.32 20.71
CA SER A 9 8.90 11.31 22.16
C SER A 9 7.49 11.74 22.57
N ASN A 10 7.01 12.82 21.96
CA ASN A 10 5.67 13.34 22.26
C ASN A 10 4.59 12.34 21.89
N GLN A 11 4.71 11.73 20.72
CA GLN A 11 3.73 10.76 20.25
C GLN A 11 3.74 9.48 21.12
N MET A 12 4.90 9.02 21.55
CA MET A 12 5.01 7.86 22.44
C MET A 12 4.32 8.14 23.76
N SER A 13 4.54 9.33 24.31
CA SER A 13 3.89 9.73 25.55
C SER A 13 2.37 9.81 25.39
N ALA A 14 1.90 10.44 24.32
CA ALA A 14 0.48 10.57 24.05
C ALA A 14 -0.19 9.23 23.83
N GLY A 15 0.51 8.27 23.23
CA GLY A 15 -0.01 6.94 22.95
C GLY A 15 0.22 5.91 24.05
N ASN A 16 0.77 6.34 25.19
CA ASN A 16 1.11 5.45 26.30
C ASN A 16 2.04 4.31 25.92
N LEU A 17 2.97 4.57 25.01
CA LEU A 17 4.00 3.62 24.63
C LEU A 17 5.27 3.96 25.41
N PRO A 18 5.79 3.04 26.24
CA PRO A 18 7.00 3.33 27.01
C PRO A 18 8.17 3.68 26.09
N ALA A 19 8.89 4.75 26.44
CA ALA A 19 10.02 5.23 25.65
C ALA A 19 11.30 4.46 25.98
N THR A 20 11.23 3.13 25.92
CA THR A 20 12.40 2.28 26.08
C THR A 20 13.29 2.41 24.85
N GLN A 21 14.56 2.08 25.01
CA GLN A 21 15.48 2.08 23.88
C GLN A 21 14.97 1.17 22.75
N GLU A 22 14.47 0.00 23.11
CA GLU A 22 13.94 -0.95 22.14
C GLU A 22 12.78 -0.36 21.34
N ASN A 23 11.81 0.25 22.02
CA ASN A 23 10.66 0.84 21.33
C ASN A 23 11.05 2.02 20.45
N VAL A 24 11.97 2.87 20.95
CA VAL A 24 12.44 4.02 20.16
C VAL A 24 13.16 3.55 18.90
N GLU A 25 14.02 2.56 19.04
CA GLU A 25 14.76 2.01 17.89
C GLU A 25 13.82 1.35 16.89
N GLU A 26 12.84 0.61 17.35
CA GLU A 26 11.87 -0.04 16.46
C GLU A 26 11.06 0.98 15.70
N LEU A 27 10.55 1.98 16.39
CA LEU A 27 9.77 3.04 15.77
C LEU A 27 10.61 3.83 14.76
N ALA A 28 11.81 4.23 15.16
CA ALA A 28 12.70 4.99 14.29
C ALA A 28 13.10 4.17 13.07
N GLY A 29 13.29 2.88 13.23
CA GLY A 29 13.60 1.98 12.11
C GLY A 29 12.46 1.91 11.10
N ALA A 30 11.23 1.88 11.56
CA ALA A 30 10.07 1.87 10.67
C ALA A 30 9.93 3.19 9.91
N VAL A 31 10.11 4.32 10.61
CA VAL A 31 10.10 5.64 9.98
C VAL A 31 11.21 5.74 8.93
N ASP A 32 12.40 5.22 9.26
CA ASP A 32 13.52 5.23 8.34
C ASP A 32 13.22 4.42 7.06
N LYS A 33 12.58 3.27 7.19
CA LYS A 33 12.16 2.49 6.02
C LYS A 33 11.26 3.31 5.09
N VAL A 34 10.27 4.00 5.66
CA VAL A 34 9.38 4.83 4.86
C VAL A 34 10.17 5.94 4.17
N SER A 35 11.15 6.53 4.87
CA SER A 35 11.98 7.60 4.29
C SER A 35 12.80 7.14 3.09
N GLN A 36 13.05 5.84 2.99
CA GLN A 36 13.84 5.28 1.89
C GLN A 36 12.99 4.84 0.70
N ILE A 37 11.68 4.84 0.84
CA ILE A 37 10.79 4.44 -0.25
C ILE A 37 10.53 5.66 -1.14
N SER A 38 10.81 5.53 -2.43
CA SER A 38 10.31 6.49 -3.41
C SER A 38 8.88 6.10 -3.77
N ASP A 39 8.23 6.88 -4.61
CA ASP A 39 6.88 6.56 -5.05
C ASP A 39 6.86 5.15 -5.64
N LEU A 40 5.82 4.39 -5.29
CA LEU A 40 5.74 3.00 -5.71
C LEU A 40 5.67 2.88 -7.23
N SER A 41 6.53 2.02 -7.78
CA SER A 41 6.46 1.67 -9.19
C SER A 41 5.20 0.85 -9.46
N GLY A 42 4.80 0.81 -10.73
CA GLY A 42 3.69 -0.04 -11.14
C GLY A 42 3.95 -1.51 -10.82
N GLU A 43 5.19 -1.96 -11.00
CA GLU A 43 5.58 -3.33 -10.69
C GLU A 43 5.43 -3.65 -9.21
N ALA A 44 5.83 -2.72 -8.35
CA ALA A 44 5.70 -2.92 -6.90
C ALA A 44 4.23 -3.00 -6.48
N LYS A 45 3.39 -2.13 -7.02
CA LYS A 45 1.95 -2.17 -6.75
C LYS A 45 1.34 -3.48 -7.20
N ASN A 46 1.67 -3.92 -8.40
CA ASN A 46 1.15 -5.17 -8.94
C ASN A 46 1.64 -6.37 -8.15
N TYR A 47 2.87 -6.31 -7.65
CA TYR A 47 3.40 -7.36 -6.77
C TYR A 47 2.55 -7.49 -5.50
N LEU A 48 2.23 -6.36 -4.88
CA LEU A 48 1.40 -6.38 -3.67
C LEU A 48 0.01 -6.95 -3.94
N VAL A 49 -0.62 -6.52 -5.04
CA VAL A 49 -1.96 -6.98 -5.39
C VAL A 49 -1.95 -8.47 -5.74
N LYS A 50 -1.02 -8.88 -6.59
CA LYS A 50 -0.95 -10.26 -7.08
C LYS A 50 -0.70 -11.24 -5.94
N ASN A 51 0.16 -10.88 -5.01
CA ASN A 51 0.54 -11.75 -3.90
C ASN A 51 -0.32 -11.53 -2.66
N ARG A 52 -1.34 -10.69 -2.75
CA ARG A 52 -2.32 -10.46 -1.68
C ARG A 52 -1.66 -10.01 -0.39
N LEU A 53 -0.71 -9.09 -0.52
CA LEU A 53 0.04 -8.58 0.62
C LEU A 53 -0.57 -7.28 1.09
N ALA A 54 -0.78 -7.16 2.41
CA ALA A 54 -1.27 -5.91 2.98
C ALA A 54 -0.25 -4.79 2.79
N PRO A 55 -0.69 -3.53 2.67
CA PRO A 55 0.23 -2.41 2.43
C PRO A 55 0.89 -1.93 3.72
N THR A 56 1.55 -2.82 4.40
CA THR A 56 2.35 -2.49 5.59
C THR A 56 3.66 -1.83 5.17
N ILE A 57 4.29 -1.15 6.11
CA ILE A 57 5.62 -0.56 5.87
C ILE A 57 6.58 -1.62 5.33
N ASP A 58 6.60 -2.79 5.96
CA ASP A 58 7.51 -3.85 5.57
C ASP A 58 7.22 -4.39 4.18
N ASN A 59 5.96 -4.68 3.87
CA ASN A 59 5.60 -5.22 2.56
C ASN A 59 5.84 -4.22 1.44
N VAL A 60 5.50 -2.95 1.68
CA VAL A 60 5.72 -1.90 0.68
C VAL A 60 7.21 -1.67 0.44
N TYR A 61 7.97 -1.64 1.52
CA TYR A 61 9.43 -1.50 1.43
C TYR A 61 10.04 -2.64 0.62
N LYS A 62 9.66 -3.88 0.93
CA LYS A 62 10.17 -5.06 0.22
C LYS A 62 9.76 -5.07 -1.24
N ALA A 63 8.50 -4.73 -1.53
CA ALA A 63 8.01 -4.70 -2.90
C ALA A 63 8.81 -3.70 -3.74
N GLU A 64 9.03 -2.50 -3.23
CA GLU A 64 9.78 -1.48 -3.94
C GLU A 64 11.26 -1.85 -4.04
N TYR A 65 11.84 -2.37 -2.96
CA TYR A 65 13.23 -2.78 -2.93
C TYR A 65 13.51 -3.88 -3.95
N MET A 66 12.66 -4.90 -3.99
CA MET A 66 12.83 -6.01 -4.92
C MET A 66 12.76 -5.55 -6.37
N GLN A 67 11.89 -4.61 -6.67
CA GLN A 67 11.78 -4.09 -8.04
C GLN A 67 13.00 -3.23 -8.40
N SER A 68 13.47 -2.40 -7.46
CA SER A 68 14.61 -1.52 -7.70
C SER A 68 15.93 -2.28 -7.80
N GLN A 69 16.04 -3.46 -7.17
CA GLN A 69 17.24 -4.29 -7.25
C GLN A 69 17.29 -5.13 -8.52
N GLY A 70 16.36 -4.89 -9.42
CA GLY A 70 16.46 -5.50 -10.73
C GLY A 70 16.19 -6.99 -10.73
N SER A 71 15.06 -7.41 -10.22
CA SER A 71 14.60 -8.77 -10.41
C SER A 71 14.32 -9.02 -11.90
N GLN A 72 15.24 -8.54 -12.72
CA GLN A 72 15.04 -8.46 -14.17
C GLN A 72 14.88 -9.84 -14.80
N GLY A 73 15.51 -10.82 -14.22
CA GLY A 73 15.35 -12.19 -14.67
C GLY A 73 14.07 -12.85 -14.22
N GLN A 74 13.33 -12.19 -13.34
CA GLN A 74 12.09 -12.71 -12.79
C GLN A 74 10.90 -11.86 -13.18
N GLN A 75 11.04 -11.11 -14.24
CA GLN A 75 9.91 -10.32 -14.71
C GLN A 75 8.73 -11.23 -14.95
N ASN A 76 7.64 -10.93 -14.29
CA ASN A 76 6.39 -11.58 -14.60
C ASN A 76 6.11 -11.35 -16.07
N ALA A 77 5.90 -12.43 -16.80
CA ALA A 77 5.56 -12.32 -18.20
C ALA A 77 4.29 -11.49 -18.30
N LYS A 78 4.40 -10.33 -18.92
CA LYS A 78 3.23 -9.53 -19.20
C LYS A 78 2.44 -10.20 -20.28
N VAL A 79 1.15 -10.29 -20.08
CA VAL A 79 0.24 -10.79 -21.11
C VAL A 79 -0.06 -9.61 -22.04
N THR A 80 0.17 -9.82 -23.33
CA THR A 80 -0.18 -8.81 -24.32
C THR A 80 -1.67 -8.90 -24.59
N VAL A 81 -2.37 -7.82 -24.35
CA VAL A 81 -3.80 -7.71 -24.67
C VAL A 81 -3.93 -6.78 -25.86
N THR A 82 -4.36 -7.34 -26.99
CA THR A 82 -4.57 -6.55 -28.19
C THR A 82 -5.79 -5.64 -28.00
N GLU A 83 -5.90 -4.61 -28.83
CA GLU A 83 -7.03 -3.70 -28.75
C GLU A 83 -8.35 -4.42 -28.97
N ASP A 84 -8.39 -5.36 -29.92
CA ASP A 84 -9.59 -6.14 -30.20
C ASP A 84 -9.97 -7.01 -29.00
N GLU A 85 -9.00 -7.67 -28.39
CA GLU A 85 -9.23 -8.47 -27.19
C GLU A 85 -9.73 -7.59 -26.05
N TRP A 86 -9.13 -6.40 -25.89
CA TRP A 86 -9.56 -5.48 -24.84
C TRP A 86 -11.00 -5.04 -25.03
N GLN A 87 -11.39 -4.74 -26.28
CA GLN A 87 -12.77 -4.35 -26.56
C GLN A 87 -13.76 -5.46 -26.17
N GLN A 88 -13.37 -6.72 -26.35
CA GLN A 88 -14.20 -7.84 -25.95
C GLN A 88 -14.27 -8.02 -24.45
N LEU A 89 -13.19 -7.69 -23.73
CA LEU A 89 -13.10 -7.84 -22.27
C LEU A 89 -13.67 -6.65 -21.52
N MET A 90 -13.79 -5.51 -22.17
CA MET A 90 -14.20 -4.26 -21.53
C MET A 90 -15.53 -4.36 -20.78
N PRO A 91 -16.58 -5.03 -21.30
CA PRO A 91 -17.82 -5.17 -20.52
C PRO A 91 -17.63 -5.91 -19.19
N GLN A 92 -16.77 -6.94 -19.16
CA GLN A 92 -16.47 -7.65 -17.93
C GLN A 92 -15.67 -6.78 -16.97
N ALA A 93 -14.73 -6.01 -17.51
CA ALA A 93 -13.96 -5.07 -16.72
C ALA A 93 -14.87 -4.01 -16.09
N ALA A 94 -15.78 -3.44 -16.89
CA ALA A 94 -16.74 -2.45 -16.40
C ALA A 94 -17.63 -3.03 -15.31
N ALA A 95 -18.08 -4.28 -15.48
CA ALA A 95 -18.89 -4.96 -14.48
C ALA A 95 -18.10 -5.15 -13.16
N GLY A 96 -16.83 -5.54 -13.27
CA GLY A 96 -15.97 -5.69 -12.10
C GLY A 96 -15.77 -4.37 -11.35
N ILE A 97 -15.56 -3.29 -12.11
CA ILE A 97 -15.42 -1.94 -11.54
C ILE A 97 -16.71 -1.54 -10.82
N GLY A 98 -17.86 -1.81 -11.42
CA GLY A 98 -19.16 -1.52 -10.80
C GLY A 98 -19.37 -2.29 -9.51
N ARG A 99 -18.98 -3.56 -9.48
CA ARG A 99 -19.06 -4.37 -8.25
C ARG A 99 -18.17 -3.81 -7.13
N ALA A 100 -17.08 -3.14 -7.51
CA ALA A 100 -16.20 -2.49 -6.55
C ALA A 100 -16.76 -1.16 -6.04
N GLY A 101 -17.94 -0.76 -6.52
CA GLY A 101 -18.55 0.50 -6.13
C GLY A 101 -17.95 1.71 -6.82
N LEU A 102 -17.24 1.49 -7.92
CA LEU A 102 -16.56 2.55 -8.67
C LEU A 102 -17.25 2.77 -10.01
N GLU A 103 -17.03 3.96 -10.57
CA GLU A 103 -17.53 4.28 -11.89
C GLU A 103 -16.57 3.75 -12.95
N ALA A 104 -17.11 3.12 -13.99
CA ALA A 104 -16.32 2.66 -15.12
C ALA A 104 -16.04 3.87 -16.03
N ASN A 105 -14.82 4.37 -15.95
CA ASN A 105 -14.35 5.50 -16.74
C ASN A 105 -12.94 5.19 -17.27
N GLY A 106 -12.33 6.14 -17.95
CA GLY A 106 -11.01 5.94 -18.53
C GLY A 106 -9.97 5.48 -17.53
N ALA A 107 -9.99 6.07 -16.32
CA ALA A 107 -9.00 5.75 -15.28
C ALA A 107 -9.20 4.34 -14.72
N THR A 108 -10.43 3.99 -14.36
CA THR A 108 -10.71 2.67 -13.77
C THR A 108 -10.60 1.55 -14.81
N LEU A 109 -10.97 1.82 -16.05
CA LEU A 109 -10.78 0.85 -17.12
C LEU A 109 -9.30 0.63 -17.43
N SER A 110 -8.50 1.68 -17.37
CA SER A 110 -7.05 1.56 -17.49
C SER A 110 -6.45 0.72 -16.38
N THR A 111 -6.93 0.92 -15.15
CA THR A 111 -6.51 0.11 -14.01
C THR A 111 -6.83 -1.37 -14.24
N ALA A 112 -8.05 -1.66 -14.68
CA ALA A 112 -8.47 -3.04 -14.96
C ALA A 112 -7.63 -3.68 -16.07
N ARG A 113 -7.36 -2.93 -17.14
CA ARG A 113 -6.53 -3.42 -18.24
C ARG A 113 -5.10 -3.73 -17.75
N ASN A 114 -4.55 -2.84 -16.93
CA ASN A 114 -3.21 -3.04 -16.36
C ASN A 114 -3.15 -4.30 -15.50
N LEU A 115 -4.16 -4.55 -14.68
CA LEU A 115 -4.23 -5.77 -13.90
C LEU A 115 -4.21 -7.00 -14.81
N LEU A 116 -5.03 -6.97 -15.85
CA LEU A 116 -5.14 -8.07 -16.79
C LEU A 116 -3.81 -8.33 -17.50
N GLU A 117 -3.13 -7.26 -17.94
CA GLU A 117 -1.84 -7.38 -18.62
C GLU A 117 -0.74 -7.93 -17.71
N ASN A 118 -0.92 -7.85 -16.40
CA ASN A 118 0.02 -8.38 -15.43
C ASN A 118 -0.46 -9.70 -14.82
N ASP A 119 -1.41 -10.35 -15.49
CA ASP A 119 -1.95 -11.65 -15.07
C ASP A 119 -2.56 -11.61 -13.67
N ILE A 120 -3.25 -10.51 -13.38
CA ILE A 120 -3.97 -10.34 -12.12
C ILE A 120 -5.46 -10.32 -12.44
N PRO A 121 -6.27 -11.19 -11.81
CA PRO A 121 -7.70 -11.22 -12.11
C PRO A 121 -8.40 -9.90 -11.83
N ILE A 122 -9.36 -9.56 -12.68
CA ILE A 122 -10.16 -8.35 -12.52
C ILE A 122 -11.30 -8.64 -11.55
N THR A 123 -10.97 -8.72 -10.27
CA THR A 123 -11.94 -8.86 -9.20
C THR A 123 -12.16 -7.51 -8.54
N LYS A 124 -13.29 -7.35 -7.83
CA LYS A 124 -13.54 -6.09 -7.12
C LYS A 124 -12.44 -5.81 -6.10
N GLU A 125 -11.94 -6.85 -5.45
CA GLU A 125 -10.91 -6.72 -4.42
C GLU A 125 -9.60 -6.23 -5.02
N ASN A 126 -9.19 -6.81 -6.14
CA ASN A 126 -7.96 -6.40 -6.82
C ASN A 126 -8.08 -4.99 -7.40
N ILE A 127 -9.24 -4.65 -7.95
CA ILE A 127 -9.49 -3.30 -8.45
C ILE A 127 -9.41 -2.28 -7.31
N LEU A 128 -10.11 -2.54 -6.21
CA LEU A 128 -10.10 -1.63 -5.05
C LEU A 128 -8.68 -1.46 -4.51
N TYR A 129 -7.95 -2.55 -4.35
CA TYR A 129 -6.60 -2.49 -3.81
C TYR A 129 -5.69 -1.68 -4.74
N LYS A 130 -5.74 -1.96 -6.04
CA LYS A 130 -4.92 -1.23 -7.00
C LYS A 130 -5.25 0.27 -6.99
N VAL A 131 -6.53 0.62 -6.96
CA VAL A 131 -6.96 2.02 -6.89
C VAL A 131 -6.42 2.69 -5.62
N GLN A 132 -6.47 1.99 -4.49
CA GLN A 132 -5.95 2.52 -3.24
C GLN A 132 -4.43 2.71 -3.30
N LEU A 133 -3.71 1.75 -3.89
CA LEU A 133 -2.26 1.90 -4.05
C LEU A 133 -1.91 3.04 -5.00
N ASP A 134 -2.69 3.24 -6.05
CA ASP A 134 -2.49 4.36 -6.97
C ASP A 134 -2.72 5.71 -6.28
N SER A 135 -3.54 5.74 -5.24
CA SER A 135 -3.80 6.95 -4.46
C SER A 135 -2.76 7.18 -3.36
N LEU A 136 -1.93 6.19 -3.06
CA LEU A 136 -0.93 6.31 -2.02
C LEU A 136 0.22 7.18 -2.49
N ASN A 137 0.46 8.27 -1.79
CA ASN A 137 1.58 9.16 -2.06
C ASN A 137 2.56 9.06 -0.88
N ILE A 138 3.64 8.31 -1.09
CA ILE A 138 4.63 8.06 -0.04
C ILE A 138 5.28 9.35 0.43
N SER A 139 5.51 10.30 -0.48
CA SER A 139 6.17 11.55 -0.10
C SER A 139 5.37 12.34 0.93
N ASP A 140 4.04 12.21 0.94
CA ASP A 140 3.20 12.87 1.92
C ASP A 140 3.43 12.32 3.34
N LEU A 141 3.97 11.12 3.46
CA LEU A 141 4.24 10.49 4.74
C LEU A 141 5.66 10.76 5.26
N GLN A 142 6.48 11.44 4.47
CA GLN A 142 7.89 11.62 4.77
C GLN A 142 8.21 12.98 5.40
N SER A 143 7.22 13.85 5.51
CA SER A 143 7.42 15.16 6.11
C SER A 143 6.09 15.74 6.59
N GLY A 144 6.16 16.80 7.38
CA GLY A 144 5.00 17.58 7.81
C GLY A 144 3.95 16.76 8.56
N ASP A 145 2.69 17.11 8.33
CA ASP A 145 1.58 16.48 9.03
C ASP A 145 1.43 15.00 8.69
N GLY A 146 1.74 14.62 7.46
CA GLY A 146 1.69 13.21 7.07
C GLY A 146 2.67 12.36 7.87
N LEU A 147 3.88 12.87 8.09
CA LEU A 147 4.87 12.18 8.91
C LEU A 147 4.41 12.07 10.36
N LYS A 148 3.82 13.13 10.89
CA LYS A 148 3.27 13.10 12.27
C LYS A 148 2.16 12.04 12.39
N GLN A 149 1.29 11.97 11.41
CA GLN A 149 0.23 10.95 11.39
C GLN A 149 0.79 9.55 11.29
N LEU A 150 1.82 9.37 10.49
CA LEU A 150 2.50 8.08 10.36
C LEU A 150 3.09 7.65 11.71
N ILE A 151 3.81 8.53 12.36
CA ILE A 151 4.39 8.26 13.68
C ILE A 151 3.29 7.87 14.67
N GLY A 152 2.19 8.63 14.69
CA GLY A 152 1.06 8.33 15.55
C GLY A 152 0.46 6.96 15.28
N SER A 153 0.35 6.57 14.01
CA SER A 153 -0.17 5.25 13.64
C SER A 153 0.75 4.13 14.09
N ILE A 154 2.07 4.32 13.93
CA ILE A 154 3.05 3.33 14.38
C ILE A 154 2.96 3.17 15.89
N VAL A 155 2.95 4.28 16.63
CA VAL A 155 2.85 4.26 18.09
C VAL A 155 1.58 3.52 18.54
N ASN A 156 0.46 3.83 17.89
CA ASN A 156 -0.81 3.20 18.26
C ASN A 156 -0.76 1.69 18.05
N GLY A 157 -0.19 1.23 16.96
CA GLY A 157 -0.03 -0.20 16.70
C GLY A 157 0.89 -0.86 17.71
N MET A 158 2.04 -0.24 17.98
CA MET A 158 3.00 -0.78 18.96
C MET A 158 2.39 -0.85 20.37
N ALA A 159 1.61 0.15 20.75
CA ALA A 159 0.95 0.16 22.06
C ALA A 159 -0.06 -0.99 22.18
N GLN A 160 -0.53 -1.52 21.06
CA GLN A 160 -1.44 -2.67 21.04
C GLN A 160 -0.70 -3.99 20.82
N GLY A 161 0.64 -3.97 20.85
CA GLY A 161 1.45 -5.17 20.70
C GLY A 161 1.86 -5.52 19.30
N GLU A 162 1.59 -4.65 18.33
CA GLU A 162 1.99 -4.88 16.95
C GLU A 162 3.42 -4.41 16.69
N ASN A 163 4.07 -5.01 15.71
CA ASN A 163 5.38 -4.55 15.27
C ASN A 163 5.25 -3.25 14.49
N ALA A 164 6.21 -2.36 14.66
CA ALA A 164 6.19 -1.06 13.97
C ALA A 164 6.11 -1.21 12.46
N SER A 165 6.84 -2.17 11.89
CA SER A 165 6.87 -2.39 10.44
C SER A 165 5.58 -2.99 9.89
N ASP A 166 4.67 -3.44 10.74
CA ASP A 166 3.36 -3.93 10.32
C ASP A 166 2.30 -2.82 10.27
N THR A 167 2.71 -1.58 10.53
CA THR A 167 1.82 -0.43 10.37
C THR A 167 1.43 -0.25 8.91
N LEU A 168 0.16 0.04 8.69
CA LEU A 168 -0.42 0.15 7.37
C LEU A 168 -0.27 1.56 6.82
N LEU A 169 0.29 1.67 5.61
CA LEU A 169 0.55 2.99 5.03
C LEU A 169 -0.69 3.68 4.48
N ILE A 170 -1.70 2.90 4.09
CA ILE A 170 -2.93 3.47 3.51
C ILE A 170 -3.91 3.88 4.60
N ASN A 171 -3.73 3.40 5.81
CA ASN A 171 -4.69 3.56 6.89
C ASN A 171 -4.67 4.93 7.57
N SER A 172 -3.78 5.84 7.19
CA SER A 172 -3.67 7.13 7.86
C SER A 172 -4.95 7.97 7.77
N THR A 173 -5.82 7.67 6.81
CA THR A 173 -7.08 8.38 6.62
C THR A 173 -8.32 7.52 6.91
N GLY A 174 -8.13 6.31 7.39
CA GLY A 174 -9.22 5.36 7.59
C GLY A 174 -9.60 4.58 6.33
N THR A 175 -9.09 4.95 5.18
CA THR A 175 -9.40 4.29 3.92
C THR A 175 -8.99 2.82 3.92
N TYR A 176 -7.97 2.49 4.68
CA TYR A 176 -7.47 1.13 4.76
C TYR A 176 -8.51 0.13 5.24
N GLN A 177 -9.35 0.52 6.20
CA GLN A 177 -10.36 -0.40 6.72
C GLN A 177 -11.27 -0.92 5.62
N THR A 178 -11.67 -0.04 4.70
CA THR A 178 -12.52 -0.45 3.59
C THR A 178 -11.82 -1.47 2.69
N VAL A 179 -10.55 -1.23 2.37
CA VAL A 179 -9.77 -2.15 1.54
C VAL A 179 -9.55 -3.48 2.28
N ALA A 180 -9.18 -3.41 3.56
CA ALA A 180 -8.95 -4.62 4.35
C ALA A 180 -10.23 -5.43 4.50
N ASP A 181 -11.36 -4.78 4.75
CA ASP A 181 -12.64 -5.46 4.87
C ASP A 181 -13.02 -6.14 3.56
N ALA A 182 -12.83 -5.46 2.44
CA ALA A 182 -13.12 -6.02 1.12
C ALA A 182 -12.24 -7.24 0.84
N ILE A 183 -10.93 -7.15 1.12
CA ILE A 183 -9.99 -8.25 0.93
C ILE A 183 -10.35 -9.41 1.87
N SER A 184 -10.62 -9.11 3.12
CA SER A 184 -10.98 -10.12 4.12
C SER A 184 -12.25 -10.87 3.75
N THR A 185 -13.24 -10.18 3.19
CA THR A 185 -14.49 -10.80 2.78
C THR A 185 -14.27 -11.88 1.72
N VAL A 186 -13.28 -11.70 0.84
CA VAL A 186 -12.98 -12.67 -0.21
C VAL A 186 -12.26 -13.90 0.35
N TYR A 187 -11.38 -13.72 1.32
CA TYR A 187 -10.50 -14.79 1.80
C TYR A 187 -10.97 -15.45 3.10
N ASN A 188 -11.99 -14.94 3.69
CA ASN A 188 -12.64 -15.53 4.84
C ASN A 188 -14.00 -16.11 4.45
#